data_fa10b4c8b24671555a47f3f393f86249
#
_entry.id   fa10b4c8b24671555a47f3f393f86249
#
_cell.length_a   1.000
_cell.length_b   1.000
_cell.length_c   1.000
_cell.angle_alpha   90.00
_cell.angle_beta   90.00
_cell.angle_gamma   90.00
#
_symmetry.space_group_name_H-M   'P 1'
#
loop_
_entity.id
_entity.type
_entity.pdbx_description
1 polymer ?
#
loop_
_entity_poly.entity_id
_entity_poly.type
_entity_poly.pdbx_seq_one_letter_code
_entity_poly.pdbx_strand_id
1 'polypeptide(L)'
;MNSGLASERRGAVLCLVLDRPRSANALDAALQRALVEALGAANADPGIRAVVLAAAGDRVFSAGADLKEFPELDAVELSTLRRECLRATLLALATFDKPLVAVVRGKAIGAGCMLALLADEVHAATQASFSLPEIRIGMATPVGAVIVAARGGRRIAQHMTLTGEPVDAQAALAVGLVDAVHGADRLDEASMARAHALAALAGPSYAQNKHWINSGLCAEIARALDEAARLQAGGAG
;
A
#
# COMPACT_ATOMS: atom_id res chain seq x y z
N MET A 1 -15.09 5.34 -17.68
CA MET A 1 -14.12 4.21 -17.70
C MET A 1 -14.07 3.65 -16.29
N ASN A 2 -13.99 2.33 -16.12
CA ASN A 2 -13.86 1.72 -14.80
C ASN A 2 -12.47 2.04 -14.25
N SER A 3 -12.39 2.72 -13.09
CA SER A 3 -11.11 3.08 -12.46
C SER A 3 -10.30 1.89 -11.93
N GLY A 4 -10.88 0.70 -11.92
CA GLY A 4 -10.28 -0.48 -11.30
C GLY A 4 -10.32 -0.48 -9.77
N LEU A 5 -11.06 0.45 -9.15
CA LEU A 5 -11.35 0.46 -7.72
C LEU A 5 -12.85 0.18 -7.52
N ALA A 6 -13.16 -0.90 -6.81
CA ALA A 6 -14.52 -1.17 -6.33
C ALA A 6 -14.64 -0.71 -4.87
N SER A 7 -15.84 -0.28 -4.47
CA SER A 7 -16.12 0.12 -3.11
C SER A 7 -17.46 -0.43 -2.63
N GLU A 8 -17.50 -0.85 -1.36
CA GLU A 8 -18.70 -1.33 -0.69
C GLU A 8 -18.71 -0.81 0.75
N ARG A 9 -19.85 -0.30 1.20
CA ARG A 9 -20.01 0.12 2.59
C ARG A 9 -20.67 -0.98 3.41
N ARG A 10 -20.04 -1.37 4.50
CA ARG A 10 -20.55 -2.35 5.48
C ARG A 10 -20.67 -1.69 6.85
N GLY A 11 -21.84 -1.10 7.12
CA GLY A 11 -22.05 -0.30 8.33
C GLY A 11 -21.17 0.95 8.33
N ALA A 12 -20.31 1.08 9.33
CA ALA A 12 -19.35 2.18 9.48
C ALA A 12 -17.98 1.90 8.81
N VAL A 13 -17.82 0.75 8.15
CA VAL A 13 -16.60 0.36 7.45
C VAL A 13 -16.79 0.50 5.93
N LEU A 14 -15.87 1.20 5.27
CA LEU A 14 -15.78 1.25 3.81
C LEU A 14 -14.75 0.22 3.33
N CYS A 15 -15.16 -0.71 2.49
CA CYS A 15 -14.27 -1.66 1.83
C CYS A 15 -13.87 -1.08 0.46
N LEU A 16 -12.58 -0.87 0.25
CA LEU A 16 -11.98 -0.49 -1.03
C LEU A 16 -11.26 -1.72 -1.59
N VAL A 17 -11.57 -2.10 -2.82
CA VAL A 17 -11.04 -3.30 -3.45
C VAL A 17 -10.33 -2.92 -4.75
N LEU A 18 -9.04 -3.20 -4.85
CA LEU A 18 -8.29 -3.10 -6.10
C LEU A 18 -8.85 -4.17 -7.05
N ASP A 19 -9.57 -3.78 -8.09
CA ASP A 19 -10.32 -4.68 -8.97
C ASP A 19 -9.83 -4.64 -10.42
N ARG A 20 -8.58 -5.06 -10.59
CA ARG A 20 -7.92 -5.27 -11.88
C ARG A 20 -7.23 -6.66 -11.94
N PRO A 21 -7.94 -7.76 -11.63
CA PRO A 21 -7.30 -9.08 -11.47
C PRO A 21 -6.62 -9.59 -12.75
N ARG A 22 -7.09 -9.18 -13.94
CA ARG A 22 -6.47 -9.51 -15.23
C ARG A 22 -5.09 -8.86 -15.42
N SER A 23 -4.82 -7.75 -14.75
CA SER A 23 -3.54 -7.05 -14.71
C SER A 23 -2.82 -7.26 -13.37
N ALA A 24 -3.14 -8.33 -12.62
CA ALA A 24 -2.58 -8.62 -11.30
C ALA A 24 -2.71 -7.42 -10.33
N ASN A 25 -3.81 -6.66 -10.42
CA ASN A 25 -4.08 -5.45 -9.64
C ASN A 25 -2.95 -4.42 -9.70
N ALA A 26 -2.29 -4.30 -10.88
CA ALA A 26 -1.26 -3.30 -11.12
C ALA A 26 -1.84 -1.88 -10.98
N LEU A 27 -1.03 -1.00 -10.42
CA LEU A 27 -1.40 0.37 -10.06
C LEU A 27 -1.16 1.30 -11.26
N ASP A 28 -2.21 1.53 -12.06
CA ASP A 28 -2.20 2.60 -13.06
C ASP A 28 -2.63 3.94 -12.43
N ALA A 29 -2.48 5.03 -13.16
CA ALA A 29 -2.82 6.37 -12.69
C ALA A 29 -4.32 6.51 -12.38
N ALA A 30 -5.20 5.81 -13.10
CA ALA A 30 -6.64 5.86 -12.88
C ALA A 30 -7.02 5.21 -11.53
N LEU A 31 -6.49 4.01 -11.24
CA LEU A 31 -6.69 3.33 -9.98
C LEU A 31 -6.12 4.12 -8.79
N GLN A 32 -4.91 4.66 -8.95
CA GLN A 32 -4.26 5.46 -7.91
C GLN A 32 -5.04 6.73 -7.59
N ARG A 33 -5.50 7.48 -8.60
CA ARG A 33 -6.37 8.65 -8.40
C ARG A 33 -7.68 8.29 -7.71
N ALA A 34 -8.35 7.23 -8.17
CA ALA A 34 -9.58 6.77 -7.55
C ALA A 34 -9.39 6.39 -6.07
N LEU A 35 -8.26 5.76 -5.72
CA LEU A 35 -7.94 5.43 -4.33
C LEU A 35 -7.74 6.70 -3.49
N VAL A 36 -7.01 7.69 -3.98
CA VAL A 36 -6.82 8.99 -3.30
C VAL A 36 -8.16 9.70 -3.08
N GLU A 37 -9.01 9.77 -4.10
CA GLU A 37 -10.34 10.36 -4.03
C GLU A 37 -11.24 9.63 -3.03
N ALA A 38 -11.23 8.28 -3.04
CA ALA A 38 -12.02 7.46 -2.11
C ALA A 38 -11.58 7.65 -0.66
N LEU A 39 -10.28 7.73 -0.39
CA LEU A 39 -9.74 8.01 0.96
C LEU A 39 -10.13 9.43 1.41
N GLY A 40 -10.03 10.43 0.54
CA GLY A 40 -10.46 11.79 0.84
C GLY A 40 -11.95 11.88 1.15
N ALA A 41 -12.80 11.22 0.35
CA ALA A 41 -14.24 11.14 0.60
C ALA A 41 -14.55 10.39 1.91
N ALA A 42 -13.84 9.30 2.19
CA ALA A 42 -13.98 8.57 3.45
C ALA A 42 -13.59 9.42 4.68
N ASN A 43 -12.57 10.26 4.58
CA ASN A 43 -12.22 11.20 5.65
C ASN A 43 -13.34 12.20 5.92
N ALA A 44 -13.96 12.72 4.86
CA ALA A 44 -15.03 13.72 4.97
C ALA A 44 -16.38 13.14 5.44
N ASP A 45 -16.66 11.85 5.24
CA ASP A 45 -17.93 11.21 5.64
C ASP A 45 -17.90 10.77 7.12
N PRO A 46 -18.65 11.45 8.03
CA PRO A 46 -18.69 11.05 9.44
C PRO A 46 -19.30 9.67 9.69
N GLY A 47 -20.06 9.15 8.73
CA GLY A 47 -20.65 7.82 8.81
C GLY A 47 -19.66 6.69 8.50
N ILE A 48 -18.49 7.01 7.87
CA ILE A 48 -17.39 6.06 7.68
C ILE A 48 -16.41 6.26 8.84
N ARG A 49 -16.10 5.18 9.54
CA ARG A 49 -15.22 5.21 10.72
C ARG A 49 -13.97 4.35 10.58
N ALA A 50 -13.92 3.47 9.58
CA ALA A 50 -12.72 2.71 9.22
C ALA A 50 -12.76 2.35 7.74
N VAL A 51 -11.59 2.04 7.18
CA VAL A 51 -11.44 1.54 5.81
C VAL A 51 -10.75 0.18 5.84
N VAL A 52 -11.24 -0.73 5.00
CA VAL A 52 -10.55 -1.97 4.64
C VAL A 52 -10.05 -1.83 3.21
N LEU A 53 -8.76 -2.03 2.97
CA LEU A 53 -8.15 -2.08 1.65
C LEU A 53 -7.83 -3.52 1.29
N ALA A 54 -8.50 -4.03 0.28
CA ALA A 54 -8.36 -5.40 -0.22
C ALA A 54 -8.09 -5.41 -1.73
N ALA A 55 -7.96 -6.58 -2.30
CA ALA A 55 -7.81 -6.76 -3.74
C ALA A 55 -8.65 -7.94 -4.24
N ALA A 56 -9.14 -7.84 -5.48
CA ALA A 56 -9.86 -8.90 -6.14
C ALA A 56 -8.92 -10.06 -6.51
N GLY A 57 -9.39 -11.28 -6.27
CA GLY A 57 -8.65 -12.52 -6.50
C GLY A 57 -7.71 -12.90 -5.35
N ASP A 58 -7.22 -14.13 -5.39
CA ASP A 58 -6.49 -14.74 -4.26
C ASP A 58 -4.98 -14.82 -4.47
N ARG A 59 -4.50 -14.61 -5.71
CA ARG A 59 -3.08 -14.83 -6.05
C ARG A 59 -2.20 -13.61 -5.86
N VAL A 60 -2.74 -12.41 -6.15
CA VAL A 60 -1.97 -11.18 -6.14
C VAL A 60 -2.81 -10.07 -5.53
N PHE A 61 -2.31 -9.47 -4.44
CA PHE A 61 -2.87 -8.24 -3.90
C PHE A 61 -2.63 -7.08 -4.87
N SER A 62 -1.37 -6.84 -5.23
CA SER A 62 -0.98 -5.92 -6.30
C SER A 62 0.43 -6.24 -6.79
N ALA A 63 0.62 -6.21 -8.11
CA ALA A 63 1.93 -6.37 -8.75
C ALA A 63 2.79 -5.09 -8.75
N GLY A 64 2.32 -4.01 -8.11
CA GLY A 64 2.99 -2.72 -8.11
C GLY A 64 2.62 -1.85 -9.31
N ALA A 65 3.52 -0.98 -9.74
CA ALA A 65 3.28 -0.03 -10.83
C ALA A 65 2.92 -0.74 -12.14
N ASP A 66 1.94 -0.21 -12.87
CA ASP A 66 1.58 -0.71 -14.20
C ASP A 66 2.63 -0.25 -15.22
N LEU A 67 3.53 -1.16 -15.62
CA LEU A 67 4.60 -0.84 -16.54
C LEU A 67 4.14 -0.75 -18.00
N LYS A 68 2.88 -1.10 -18.31
CA LYS A 68 2.31 -1.08 -19.65
C LYS A 68 1.40 0.13 -19.91
N GLU A 69 1.23 0.97 -18.89
CA GLU A 69 0.40 2.17 -18.97
C GLU A 69 1.07 3.23 -19.85
N PHE A 70 0.27 3.90 -20.70
CA PHE A 70 0.67 5.03 -21.56
C PHE A 70 1.87 4.73 -22.46
N PRO A 71 1.78 3.77 -23.38
CA PRO A 71 2.87 3.43 -24.31
C PRO A 71 3.22 4.59 -25.27
N GLU A 72 2.35 5.61 -25.37
CA GLU A 72 2.53 6.81 -26.18
C GLU A 72 3.39 7.90 -25.51
N LEU A 73 3.58 7.86 -24.20
CA LEU A 73 4.41 8.83 -23.49
C LEU A 73 5.89 8.46 -23.61
N ASP A 74 6.73 9.50 -23.66
CA ASP A 74 8.16 9.28 -23.55
C ASP A 74 8.55 8.80 -22.14
N ALA A 75 9.76 8.27 -21.99
CA ALA A 75 10.22 7.66 -20.74
C ALA A 75 10.26 8.66 -19.57
N VAL A 76 10.52 9.94 -19.83
CA VAL A 76 10.61 10.99 -18.80
C VAL A 76 9.21 11.39 -18.32
N GLU A 77 8.29 11.63 -19.27
CA GLU A 77 6.90 11.96 -18.98
C GLU A 77 6.23 10.84 -18.19
N LEU A 78 6.39 9.59 -18.64
CA LEU A 78 5.84 8.41 -17.97
C LEU A 78 6.40 8.22 -16.56
N SER A 79 7.72 8.38 -16.38
CA SER A 79 8.37 8.30 -15.08
C SER A 79 7.86 9.38 -14.13
N THR A 80 7.67 10.61 -14.64
CA THR A 80 7.15 11.73 -13.86
C THR A 80 5.71 11.49 -13.41
N LEU A 81 4.83 11.10 -14.33
CA LEU A 81 3.44 10.78 -14.03
C LEU A 81 3.32 9.67 -12.97
N ARG A 82 4.05 8.57 -13.16
CA ARG A 82 4.05 7.44 -12.20
C ARG A 82 4.51 7.87 -10.81
N ARG A 83 5.55 8.69 -10.73
CA ARG A 83 6.07 9.19 -9.47
C ARG A 83 5.07 10.10 -8.77
N GLU A 84 4.40 10.99 -9.49
CA GLU A 84 3.39 11.89 -8.93
C GLU A 84 2.17 11.12 -8.42
N CYS A 85 1.66 10.16 -9.19
CA CYS A 85 0.57 9.30 -8.76
C CYS A 85 0.95 8.47 -7.54
N LEU A 86 2.15 7.86 -7.52
CA LEU A 86 2.64 7.10 -6.39
C LEU A 86 2.81 7.99 -5.14
N ARG A 87 3.39 9.19 -5.29
CA ARG A 87 3.51 10.18 -4.20
C ARG A 87 2.15 10.50 -3.58
N ALA A 88 1.17 10.86 -4.41
CA ALA A 88 -0.17 11.20 -3.95
C ALA A 88 -0.81 10.02 -3.19
N THR A 89 -0.68 8.82 -3.73
CA THR A 89 -1.25 7.60 -3.14
C THR A 89 -0.62 7.24 -1.80
N LEU A 90 0.72 7.22 -1.73
CA LEU A 90 1.42 6.87 -0.49
C LEU A 90 1.16 7.90 0.62
N LEU A 91 1.16 9.20 0.28
CA LEU A 91 0.85 10.25 1.25
C LEU A 91 -0.61 10.20 1.68
N ALA A 92 -1.58 9.95 0.78
CA ALA A 92 -2.97 9.81 1.15
C ALA A 92 -3.21 8.66 2.14
N LEU A 93 -2.50 7.53 1.98
CA LEU A 93 -2.55 6.42 2.93
C LEU A 93 -1.90 6.78 4.28
N ALA A 94 -0.71 7.38 4.25
CA ALA A 94 0.04 7.72 5.45
C ALA A 94 -0.62 8.82 6.30
N THR A 95 -1.38 9.73 5.66
CA THR A 95 -2.10 10.84 6.32
C THR A 95 -3.59 10.58 6.52
N PHE A 96 -4.08 9.38 6.22
CA PHE A 96 -5.49 9.04 6.40
C PHE A 96 -5.89 9.06 7.87
N ASP A 97 -6.94 9.82 8.24
CA ASP A 97 -7.28 10.10 9.65
C ASP A 97 -7.89 8.92 10.41
N LYS A 98 -8.51 8.00 9.66
CA LYS A 98 -9.29 6.92 10.24
C LYS A 98 -8.52 5.59 10.22
N PRO A 99 -8.94 4.58 10.99
CA PRO A 99 -8.37 3.24 10.92
C PRO A 99 -8.39 2.68 9.49
N LEU A 100 -7.25 2.13 9.07
CA LEU A 100 -7.04 1.48 7.78
C LEU A 100 -6.48 0.08 8.01
N VAL A 101 -7.20 -0.94 7.54
CA VAL A 101 -6.77 -2.34 7.59
C VAL A 101 -6.52 -2.84 6.17
N ALA A 102 -5.31 -3.30 5.88
CA ALA A 102 -5.01 -3.97 4.61
C ALA A 102 -5.25 -5.48 4.73
N VAL A 103 -5.90 -6.06 3.71
CA VAL A 103 -6.21 -7.49 3.63
C VAL A 103 -5.48 -8.10 2.45
N VAL A 104 -4.40 -8.84 2.74
CA VAL A 104 -3.46 -9.36 1.73
C VAL A 104 -3.62 -10.86 1.59
N ARG A 105 -4.31 -11.32 0.52
CA ARG A 105 -4.53 -12.74 0.25
C ARG A 105 -3.38 -13.43 -0.46
N GLY A 106 -2.68 -12.69 -1.30
CA GLY A 106 -1.62 -13.22 -2.16
C GLY A 106 -0.38 -12.33 -2.15
N LYS A 107 0.26 -12.18 -3.30
CA LYS A 107 1.53 -11.44 -3.41
C LYS A 107 1.29 -9.93 -3.38
N ALA A 108 1.98 -9.22 -2.49
CA ALA A 108 2.10 -7.76 -2.47
C ALA A 108 3.51 -7.37 -2.95
N ILE A 109 3.62 -6.72 -4.11
CA ILE A 109 4.88 -6.56 -4.84
C ILE A 109 5.14 -5.07 -5.09
N GLY A 110 6.36 -4.58 -4.83
CA GLY A 110 6.79 -3.22 -5.13
C GLY A 110 5.85 -2.17 -4.52
N ALA A 111 5.32 -1.26 -5.33
CA ALA A 111 4.34 -0.27 -4.87
C ALA A 111 3.11 -0.90 -4.21
N GLY A 112 2.68 -2.11 -4.64
CA GLY A 112 1.59 -2.84 -3.99
C GLY A 112 1.94 -3.29 -2.57
N CYS A 113 3.19 -3.68 -2.33
CA CYS A 113 3.71 -3.95 -0.99
C CYS A 113 3.71 -2.66 -0.15
N MET A 114 4.16 -1.54 -0.71
CA MET A 114 4.18 -0.25 -0.02
C MET A 114 2.77 0.19 0.40
N LEU A 115 1.78 0.02 -0.48
CA LEU A 115 0.37 0.33 -0.15
C LEU A 115 -0.12 -0.47 1.05
N ALA A 116 0.10 -1.79 1.03
CA ALA A 116 -0.32 -2.65 2.13
C ALA A 116 0.34 -2.26 3.46
N LEU A 117 1.65 -1.97 3.44
CA LEU A 117 2.43 -1.67 4.63
C LEU A 117 2.19 -0.27 5.21
N LEU A 118 1.50 0.62 4.50
CA LEU A 118 1.04 1.93 5.02
C LEU A 118 -0.30 1.86 5.76
N ALA A 119 -0.98 0.71 5.75
CA ALA A 119 -2.16 0.52 6.60
C ALA A 119 -1.77 0.49 8.09
N ASP A 120 -2.70 0.84 8.97
CA ASP A 120 -2.47 0.76 10.43
C ASP A 120 -2.29 -0.68 10.86
N GLU A 121 -3.07 -1.60 10.27
CA GLU A 121 -2.92 -3.04 10.45
C GLU A 121 -2.93 -3.78 9.10
N VAL A 122 -2.09 -4.80 8.99
CA VAL A 122 -2.02 -5.69 7.83
C VAL A 122 -2.39 -7.10 8.24
N HIS A 123 -3.48 -7.59 7.70
CA HIS A 123 -3.92 -8.97 7.86
C HIS A 123 -3.59 -9.75 6.60
N ALA A 124 -2.86 -10.85 6.73
CA ALA A 124 -2.39 -11.65 5.62
C ALA A 124 -2.98 -13.06 5.63
N ALA A 125 -3.22 -13.62 4.45
CA ALA A 125 -3.43 -15.06 4.33
C ALA A 125 -2.11 -15.82 4.51
N THR A 126 -2.18 -17.07 4.94
CA THR A 126 -1.00 -17.93 5.13
C THR A 126 -0.10 -18.06 3.89
N GLN A 127 -0.69 -17.94 2.68
CA GLN A 127 0.04 -17.99 1.41
C GLN A 127 0.52 -16.62 0.91
N ALA A 128 0.25 -15.54 1.64
CA ALA A 128 0.65 -14.20 1.22
C ALA A 128 2.17 -14.02 1.29
N SER A 129 2.68 -13.11 0.46
CA SER A 129 4.08 -12.72 0.49
C SER A 129 4.25 -11.25 0.13
N PHE A 130 5.33 -10.66 0.62
CA PHE A 130 5.68 -9.25 0.49
C PHE A 130 7.06 -9.12 -0.14
N SER A 131 7.23 -8.28 -1.16
CA SER A 131 8.52 -8.12 -1.81
C SER A 131 8.72 -6.72 -2.39
N LEU A 132 10.00 -6.31 -2.48
CA LEU A 132 10.48 -5.13 -3.18
C LEU A 132 11.53 -5.56 -4.21
N PRO A 133 11.10 -6.11 -5.37
CA PRO A 133 12.01 -6.73 -6.32
C PRO A 133 12.67 -5.75 -7.29
N GLU A 134 12.55 -4.44 -7.09
CA GLU A 134 13.00 -3.39 -8.01
C GLU A 134 14.50 -3.52 -8.35
N ILE A 135 15.32 -3.96 -7.40
CA ILE A 135 16.76 -4.21 -7.64
C ILE A 135 17.02 -5.25 -8.73
N ARG A 136 16.13 -6.21 -8.92
CA ARG A 136 16.26 -7.27 -9.94
C ARG A 136 16.09 -6.76 -11.35
N ILE A 137 15.54 -5.57 -11.51
CA ILE A 137 15.39 -4.87 -12.79
C ILE A 137 16.24 -3.59 -12.82
N GLY A 138 17.26 -3.49 -11.94
CA GLY A 138 18.19 -2.38 -11.92
C GLY A 138 17.63 -1.07 -11.36
N MET A 139 16.49 -1.11 -10.66
CA MET A 139 15.87 0.09 -10.08
C MET A 139 16.14 0.18 -8.59
N ALA A 140 16.51 1.37 -8.13
CA ALA A 140 16.54 1.68 -6.70
C ALA A 140 15.13 1.95 -6.17
N THR A 141 14.84 1.52 -4.93
CA THR A 141 13.57 1.78 -4.25
C THR A 141 13.75 2.40 -2.86
N PRO A 142 14.29 3.64 -2.76
CA PRO A 142 14.47 4.32 -1.48
C PRO A 142 13.17 4.45 -0.68
N VAL A 143 12.05 4.74 -1.34
CA VAL A 143 10.74 4.87 -0.70
C VAL A 143 10.26 3.54 -0.10
N GLY A 144 10.48 2.42 -0.79
CA GLY A 144 10.16 1.10 -0.24
C GLY A 144 11.01 0.77 0.99
N ALA A 145 12.32 1.12 0.95
CA ALA A 145 13.20 0.96 2.10
C ALA A 145 12.71 1.74 3.33
N VAL A 146 12.26 2.99 3.14
CA VAL A 146 11.72 3.85 4.21
C VAL A 146 10.46 3.21 4.83
N ILE A 147 9.49 2.81 4.01
CA ILE A 147 8.22 2.24 4.49
C ILE A 147 8.45 0.92 5.23
N VAL A 148 9.26 0.02 4.67
CA VAL A 148 9.57 -1.26 5.31
C VAL A 148 10.35 -1.06 6.61
N ALA A 149 11.32 -0.12 6.63
CA ALA A 149 12.09 0.18 7.83
C ALA A 149 11.24 0.77 8.96
N ALA A 150 10.29 1.63 8.63
CA ALA A 150 9.37 2.22 9.59
C ALA A 150 8.48 1.16 10.27
N ARG A 151 8.11 0.10 9.54
CA ARG A 151 7.19 -0.93 10.05
C ARG A 151 7.92 -2.13 10.68
N GLY A 152 8.90 -2.71 10.00
CA GLY A 152 9.59 -3.93 10.42
C GLY A 152 11.06 -3.73 10.82
N GLY A 153 11.55 -2.49 10.78
CA GLY A 153 12.92 -2.14 11.14
C GLY A 153 13.93 -2.29 10.00
N ARG A 154 15.14 -1.77 10.27
CA ARG A 154 16.21 -1.66 9.26
C ARG A 154 16.62 -3.00 8.66
N ARG A 155 16.66 -4.07 9.47
CA ARG A 155 17.17 -5.37 9.02
C ARG A 155 16.32 -5.97 7.90
N ILE A 156 14.99 -5.95 8.05
CA ILE A 156 14.10 -6.48 7.02
C ILE A 156 14.06 -5.57 5.79
N ALA A 157 14.16 -4.23 5.97
CA ALA A 157 14.28 -3.30 4.85
C ALA A 157 15.53 -3.60 4.01
N GLN A 158 16.68 -3.83 4.62
CA GLN A 158 17.91 -4.24 3.92
C GLN A 158 17.70 -5.54 3.15
N HIS A 159 17.11 -6.57 3.78
CA HIS A 159 16.85 -7.84 3.12
C HIS A 159 15.98 -7.63 1.87
N MET A 160 14.81 -7.02 2.02
CA MET A 160 13.85 -6.87 0.92
C MET A 160 14.38 -5.98 -0.23
N THR A 161 15.11 -4.90 0.09
CA THR A 161 15.55 -3.95 -0.94
C THR A 161 16.87 -4.32 -1.60
N LEU A 162 17.77 -5.01 -0.91
CA LEU A 162 19.09 -5.36 -1.45
C LEU A 162 19.12 -6.74 -2.12
N THR A 163 18.17 -7.62 -1.80
CA THR A 163 18.07 -8.94 -2.43
C THR A 163 16.88 -9.05 -3.39
N GLY A 164 15.83 -8.25 -3.15
CA GLY A 164 14.56 -8.38 -3.84
C GLY A 164 13.82 -9.69 -3.54
N GLU A 165 14.23 -10.42 -2.50
CA GLU A 165 13.60 -11.68 -2.12
C GLU A 165 12.27 -11.45 -1.41
N PRO A 166 11.27 -12.30 -1.66
CA PRO A 166 10.00 -12.21 -0.98
C PRO A 166 10.10 -12.68 0.47
N VAL A 167 9.33 -12.04 1.34
CA VAL A 167 9.10 -12.44 2.73
C VAL A 167 7.71 -13.05 2.81
N ASP A 168 7.59 -14.28 3.29
CA ASP A 168 6.30 -14.96 3.49
C ASP A 168 5.52 -14.38 4.68
N ALA A 169 4.24 -14.75 4.80
CA ALA A 169 3.34 -14.19 5.80
C ALA A 169 3.82 -14.44 7.25
N GLN A 170 4.40 -15.62 7.55
CA GLN A 170 4.86 -15.95 8.89
C GLN A 170 6.14 -15.19 9.26
N ALA A 171 7.08 -15.09 8.34
CA ALA A 171 8.28 -14.29 8.51
C ALA A 171 7.92 -12.79 8.64
N ALA A 172 6.95 -12.31 7.85
CA ALA A 172 6.45 -10.95 7.93
C ALA A 172 5.79 -10.63 9.29
N LEU A 173 5.03 -11.58 9.84
CA LEU A 173 4.46 -11.49 11.20
C LEU A 173 5.56 -11.43 12.26
N ALA A 174 6.56 -12.29 12.14
CA ALA A 174 7.66 -12.37 13.12
C ALA A 174 8.50 -11.08 13.22
N VAL A 175 8.55 -10.29 12.13
CA VAL A 175 9.30 -9.02 12.09
C VAL A 175 8.40 -7.78 12.16
N GLY A 176 7.10 -7.93 12.39
CA GLY A 176 6.15 -6.84 12.54
C GLY A 176 5.72 -6.13 11.24
N LEU A 177 5.98 -6.71 10.07
CA LEU A 177 5.42 -6.20 8.80
C LEU A 177 3.92 -6.47 8.71
N VAL A 178 3.44 -7.55 9.31
CA VAL A 178 2.06 -8.03 9.32
C VAL A 178 1.61 -8.17 10.77
N ASP A 179 0.37 -7.81 11.05
CA ASP A 179 -0.20 -7.82 12.41
C ASP A 179 -0.93 -9.13 12.72
N ALA A 180 -1.48 -9.79 11.68
CA ALA A 180 -2.17 -11.07 11.84
C ALA A 180 -2.06 -11.94 10.58
N VAL A 181 -1.95 -13.25 10.77
CA VAL A 181 -1.98 -14.26 9.70
C VAL A 181 -3.12 -15.22 9.94
N HIS A 182 -3.95 -15.42 8.92
CA HIS A 182 -5.14 -16.25 8.96
C HIS A 182 -5.15 -17.26 7.81
N GLY A 183 -5.86 -18.38 7.99
CA GLY A 183 -6.28 -19.20 6.86
C GLY A 183 -7.13 -18.39 5.88
N ALA A 184 -7.07 -18.75 4.60
CA ALA A 184 -7.76 -17.99 3.55
C ALA A 184 -9.29 -17.90 3.77
N ASP A 185 -9.87 -18.93 4.41
CA ASP A 185 -11.28 -19.03 4.78
C ASP A 185 -11.70 -18.09 5.92
N ARG A 186 -10.76 -17.72 6.80
CA ARG A 186 -11.03 -16.89 7.97
C ARG A 186 -10.59 -15.43 7.81
N LEU A 187 -9.76 -15.14 6.81
CA LEU A 187 -9.12 -13.84 6.65
C LEU A 187 -10.12 -12.68 6.58
N ASP A 188 -11.18 -12.81 5.77
CA ASP A 188 -12.15 -11.72 5.59
C ASP A 188 -12.95 -11.46 6.85
N GLU A 189 -13.44 -12.52 7.48
CA GLU A 189 -14.21 -12.42 8.72
C GLU A 189 -13.38 -11.75 9.83
N ALA A 190 -12.15 -12.24 10.03
CA ALA A 190 -11.25 -11.72 11.06
C ALA A 190 -10.86 -10.25 10.80
N SER A 191 -10.52 -9.92 9.54
CA SER A 191 -10.15 -8.55 9.17
C SER A 191 -11.32 -7.58 9.29
N MET A 192 -12.53 -8.00 8.91
CA MET A 192 -13.73 -7.18 9.05
C MET A 192 -14.11 -6.97 10.53
N ALA A 193 -14.04 -8.02 11.36
CA ALA A 193 -14.25 -7.90 12.79
C ALA A 193 -13.26 -6.92 13.43
N ARG A 194 -11.99 -6.98 13.01
CA ARG A 194 -10.97 -6.04 13.48
C ARG A 194 -11.24 -4.61 13.02
N ALA A 195 -11.61 -4.40 11.75
CA ALA A 195 -11.96 -3.08 11.23
C ALA A 195 -13.15 -2.46 11.99
N HIS A 196 -14.17 -3.25 12.34
CA HIS A 196 -15.28 -2.79 13.20
C HIS A 196 -14.82 -2.43 14.62
N ALA A 197 -13.93 -3.21 15.20
CA ALA A 197 -13.37 -2.89 16.53
C ALA A 197 -12.57 -1.58 16.49
N LEU A 198 -11.75 -1.35 15.47
CA LEU A 198 -11.01 -0.11 15.28
C LEU A 198 -11.94 1.07 14.95
N ALA A 199 -13.02 0.85 14.20
CA ALA A 199 -14.02 1.87 13.92
C ALA A 199 -14.66 2.44 15.19
N ALA A 200 -14.78 1.66 16.27
CA ALA A 200 -15.24 2.13 17.56
C ALA A 200 -14.27 3.13 18.23
N LEU A 201 -12.97 3.03 17.90
CA LEU A 201 -11.92 3.91 18.42
C LEU A 201 -11.70 5.15 17.56
N ALA A 202 -12.24 5.19 16.31
CA ALA A 202 -12.05 6.30 15.40
C ALA A 202 -12.57 7.61 15.99
N GLY A 203 -11.77 8.67 15.85
CA GLY A 203 -12.10 10.00 16.37
C GLY A 203 -10.86 10.90 16.40
N PRO A 204 -10.99 12.13 16.94
CA PRO A 204 -9.89 13.11 16.92
C PRO A 204 -8.60 12.59 17.55
N SER A 205 -8.68 11.88 18.67
CA SER A 205 -7.49 11.33 19.35
C SER A 205 -6.79 10.24 18.52
N TYR A 206 -7.56 9.41 17.80
CA TYR A 206 -7.00 8.43 16.88
C TYR A 206 -6.22 9.13 15.76
N ALA A 207 -6.84 10.10 15.11
CA ALA A 207 -6.22 10.88 14.05
C ALA A 207 -4.95 11.60 14.52
N GLN A 208 -5.00 12.26 15.69
CA GLN A 208 -3.84 12.96 16.28
C GLN A 208 -2.68 12.01 16.54
N ASN A 209 -2.93 10.85 17.17
CA ASN A 209 -1.90 9.84 17.44
C ASN A 209 -1.29 9.31 16.12
N LYS A 210 -2.14 8.97 15.15
CA LYS A 210 -1.68 8.48 13.84
C LYS A 210 -0.85 9.52 13.10
N HIS A 211 -1.29 10.79 13.07
CA HIS A 211 -0.53 11.89 12.47
C HIS A 211 0.82 12.09 13.16
N TRP A 212 0.85 12.01 14.49
CA TRP A 212 2.11 12.12 15.23
C TRP A 212 3.07 11.00 14.87
N ILE A 213 2.60 9.75 14.88
CA ILE A 213 3.38 8.55 14.53
C ILE A 213 3.92 8.67 13.09
N ASN A 214 3.08 9.11 12.15
CA ASN A 214 3.42 9.16 10.72
C ASN A 214 4.10 10.45 10.28
N SER A 215 4.25 11.48 11.13
CA SER A 215 4.79 12.78 10.74
C SER A 215 6.20 12.69 10.14
N GLY A 216 7.10 11.94 10.79
CA GLY A 216 8.44 11.67 10.28
C GLY A 216 8.43 10.83 9.01
N LEU A 217 7.58 9.80 8.97
CA LEU A 217 7.44 8.90 7.83
C LEU A 217 6.98 9.64 6.56
N CYS A 218 6.01 10.55 6.65
CA CYS A 218 5.56 11.35 5.52
C CYS A 218 6.69 12.20 4.91
N ALA A 219 7.50 12.83 5.77
CA ALA A 219 8.65 13.62 5.31
C ALA A 219 9.72 12.73 4.65
N GLU A 220 9.97 11.55 5.20
CA GLU A 220 10.93 10.59 4.64
C GLU A 220 10.43 9.99 3.33
N ILE A 221 9.14 9.67 3.18
CA ILE A 221 8.54 9.23 1.92
C ILE A 221 8.75 10.29 0.84
N ALA A 222 8.43 11.56 1.13
CA ALA A 222 8.59 12.65 0.17
C ALA A 222 10.06 12.77 -0.29
N ARG A 223 11.01 12.79 0.66
CA ARG A 223 12.45 12.84 0.37
C ARG A 223 12.93 11.64 -0.44
N ALA A 224 12.47 10.43 -0.10
CA ALA A 224 12.88 9.21 -0.78
C ALA A 224 12.38 9.15 -2.23
N LEU A 225 11.19 9.68 -2.52
CA LEU A 225 10.66 9.82 -3.88
C LEU A 225 11.47 10.83 -4.71
N ASP A 226 11.90 11.95 -4.10
CA ASP A 226 12.76 12.92 -4.77
C ASP A 226 14.15 12.32 -5.07
N GLU A 227 14.70 11.53 -4.15
CA GLU A 227 15.98 10.84 -4.37
C GLU A 227 15.87 9.77 -5.46
N ALA A 228 14.80 8.98 -5.47
CA ALA A 228 14.56 8.02 -6.55
C ALA A 228 14.53 8.70 -7.93
N ALA A 229 13.94 9.90 -8.03
CA ALA A 229 13.94 10.68 -9.26
C ALA A 229 15.36 11.11 -9.70
N ARG A 230 16.19 11.57 -8.75
CA ARG A 230 17.58 11.95 -9.03
C ARG A 230 18.41 10.78 -9.53
N LEU A 231 18.28 9.61 -8.88
CA LEU A 231 18.99 8.39 -9.26
C LEU A 231 18.62 7.92 -10.66
N GLN A 232 17.33 8.01 -11.04
CA GLN A 232 16.89 7.67 -12.40
C GLN A 232 17.42 8.64 -13.45
N ALA A 233 17.47 9.95 -13.14
CA ALA A 233 18.01 10.96 -14.05
C ALA A 233 19.53 10.85 -14.21
N GLY A 234 20.26 10.46 -13.18
CA GLY A 234 21.72 10.32 -13.19
C GLY A 234 22.24 9.00 -13.75
N GLY A 235 21.42 7.98 -13.87
CA GLY A 235 21.79 6.64 -14.39
C GLY A 235 21.65 6.50 -15.92
N ALA A 236 21.32 7.56 -16.63
CA ALA A 236 21.19 7.60 -18.11
C ALA A 236 22.50 8.03 -18.80
N GLY A 237 23.67 7.86 -18.15
CA GLY A 237 25.00 8.15 -18.67
C GLY A 237 25.84 6.91 -18.89
#